data_2e607f00b2711aa985847edea75ce510
#
_entry.id   2e607f00b2711aa985847edea75ce510
#
_cell.length_a   1.000
_cell.length_b   1.000
_cell.length_c   1.000
_cell.angle_alpha   90.00
_cell.angle_beta   90.00
_cell.angle_gamma   90.00
#
_symmetry.space_group_name_H-M   'P 1'
#
loop_
_entity.id
_entity.type
_entity.pdbx_description
1 polymer ?
#
loop_
_entity_poly.entity_id
_entity_poly.type
_entity_poly.pdbx_seq_one_letter_code
_entity_poly.pdbx_strand_id
1 'polypeptide(L)'
;YGTQVDTEVLEKKVEEYRTEFKDELNMLDEGCYTLPKYTSDSPEVQAACDTMNEYLKASITYKMKENVVVDKTLISEWLSYDENMNVTFDEDKVKEWMREFGKTYDTVGSTRTITTPTGKTVNVSGGTYGWSVDEATEATALIESIKKGEVIEKEPTYVQTAATHDAQDWGSTYAEVDVTTQHMWYIVNGAVVLETDVVTGKPTPDRVTPTGVYSILELKRNKTLTGTINPATGKPIYQTPVDYWMRVTWTGVGFHDATWQSAFGGTIYQTNKGSHGCINMPLNMAASLYDQLSVGTPVIIISAMGQVKDR
;
A
#
# COMPACT_ATOMS: atom_id res chain seq x y z
N TYR A 1 -15.01 -40.39 -11.08
CA TYR A 1 -15.46 -41.80 -11.10
C TYR A 1 -16.98 -41.79 -11.01
N GLY A 2 -17.67 -41.92 -12.10
CA GLY A 2 -19.11 -42.04 -12.09
C GLY A 2 -19.59 -42.38 -13.50
N THR A 3 -19.82 -43.62 -13.72
CA THR A 3 -20.69 -44.04 -14.79
C THR A 3 -22.11 -43.79 -14.32
N GLN A 4 -22.85 -42.98 -15.05
CA GLN A 4 -24.29 -42.84 -14.86
C GLN A 4 -25.01 -43.80 -15.79
N VAL A 5 -25.98 -44.51 -15.28
CA VAL A 5 -26.81 -45.38 -16.14
C VAL A 5 -27.60 -44.50 -17.12
N ASP A 6 -27.44 -44.77 -18.40
CA ASP A 6 -28.29 -44.24 -19.45
C ASP A 6 -29.61 -45.03 -19.45
N THR A 7 -30.63 -44.47 -18.82
CA THR A 7 -31.90 -45.15 -18.61
C THR A 7 -32.63 -45.44 -19.91
N GLU A 8 -32.50 -44.59 -20.94
CA GLU A 8 -33.14 -44.78 -22.26
C GLU A 8 -32.50 -45.96 -22.99
N VAL A 9 -31.15 -46.01 -22.99
CA VAL A 9 -30.43 -47.16 -23.58
C VAL A 9 -30.69 -48.40 -22.82
N LEU A 10 -30.70 -48.38 -21.47
CA LEU A 10 -31.00 -49.55 -20.64
C LEU A 10 -32.41 -50.08 -20.88
N GLU A 11 -33.42 -49.24 -20.87
CA GLU A 11 -34.82 -49.66 -21.13
C GLU A 11 -34.97 -50.29 -22.51
N LYS A 12 -34.37 -49.73 -23.54
CA LYS A 12 -34.33 -50.26 -24.88
C LYS A 12 -33.64 -51.64 -24.92
N LYS A 13 -32.51 -51.81 -24.27
CA LYS A 13 -31.75 -53.03 -24.22
C LYS A 13 -32.49 -54.14 -23.45
N VAL A 14 -33.13 -53.77 -22.36
CA VAL A 14 -33.96 -54.72 -21.58
C VAL A 14 -35.09 -55.26 -22.45
N GLU A 15 -35.77 -54.44 -23.24
CA GLU A 15 -36.84 -54.88 -24.12
C GLU A 15 -36.35 -55.74 -25.28
N GLU A 16 -35.17 -55.40 -25.87
CA GLU A 16 -34.51 -56.23 -26.88
C GLU A 16 -34.20 -57.62 -26.32
N TYR A 17 -33.59 -57.72 -25.11
CA TYR A 17 -33.23 -58.99 -24.45
C TYR A 17 -34.45 -59.81 -24.07
N ARG A 18 -35.54 -59.18 -23.66
CA ARG A 18 -36.84 -59.89 -23.43
C ARG A 18 -37.39 -60.50 -24.67
N THR A 19 -37.36 -59.81 -25.80
CA THR A 19 -37.88 -60.34 -27.07
C THR A 19 -37.00 -61.45 -27.66
N GLU A 20 -35.72 -61.43 -27.32
CA GLU A 20 -34.73 -62.43 -27.76
C GLU A 20 -34.57 -63.61 -26.78
N PHE A 21 -35.34 -63.63 -25.66
CA PHE A 21 -35.26 -64.64 -24.59
C PHE A 21 -33.88 -64.81 -24.03
N LYS A 22 -33.10 -63.72 -23.84
CA LYS A 22 -31.81 -63.69 -23.19
C LYS A 22 -31.97 -63.48 -21.69
N ASP A 23 -31.24 -64.25 -20.86
CA ASP A 23 -31.39 -64.25 -19.41
C ASP A 23 -30.50 -63.26 -18.68
N GLU A 24 -29.40 -62.77 -19.32
CA GLU A 24 -28.43 -61.89 -18.70
C GLU A 24 -28.09 -60.69 -19.61
N LEU A 25 -28.10 -59.51 -19.03
CA LEU A 25 -27.71 -58.27 -19.69
C LEU A 25 -26.44 -57.71 -19.06
N ASN A 26 -25.34 -57.75 -19.78
CA ASN A 26 -24.15 -57.01 -19.37
C ASN A 26 -24.28 -55.52 -19.77
N MET A 27 -24.63 -54.71 -18.81
CA MET A 27 -24.89 -53.26 -19.04
C MET A 27 -23.69 -52.50 -19.57
N LEU A 28 -22.45 -52.96 -19.27
CA LEU A 28 -21.23 -52.32 -19.78
C LEU A 28 -21.03 -52.63 -21.26
N ASP A 29 -21.13 -53.89 -21.63
CA ASP A 29 -20.91 -54.36 -23.02
C ASP A 29 -22.02 -53.80 -23.95
N GLU A 30 -23.23 -53.61 -23.44
CA GLU A 30 -24.37 -53.10 -24.17
C GLU A 30 -24.46 -51.57 -24.17
N GLY A 31 -23.45 -50.86 -23.60
CA GLY A 31 -23.37 -49.43 -23.65
C GLY A 31 -24.44 -48.68 -22.82
N CYS A 32 -24.98 -49.32 -21.75
CA CYS A 32 -26.02 -48.74 -20.90
C CYS A 32 -25.47 -47.72 -19.89
N TYR A 33 -24.24 -47.28 -20.03
CA TYR A 33 -23.64 -46.24 -19.17
C TYR A 33 -23.19 -45.03 -19.98
N THR A 34 -23.52 -43.87 -19.51
CA THR A 34 -22.88 -42.64 -19.96
C THR A 34 -21.46 -42.59 -19.40
N LEU A 35 -20.48 -42.64 -20.28
CA LEU A 35 -19.08 -42.53 -19.87
C LEU A 35 -18.74 -41.10 -19.48
N PRO A 36 -17.92 -40.86 -18.44
CA PRO A 36 -17.45 -39.53 -18.15
C PRO A 36 -16.64 -38.98 -19.32
N LYS A 37 -16.74 -37.65 -19.55
CA LYS A 37 -15.99 -36.95 -20.61
C LYS A 37 -14.48 -37.23 -20.49
N TYR A 38 -13.98 -37.28 -19.26
CA TYR A 38 -12.59 -37.55 -18.95
C TYR A 38 -12.45 -38.69 -17.93
N THR A 39 -11.43 -39.50 -18.11
CA THR A 39 -10.98 -40.53 -17.18
C THR A 39 -9.56 -40.23 -16.69
N SER A 40 -9.07 -41.00 -15.72
CA SER A 40 -7.66 -40.89 -15.26
C SER A 40 -6.64 -41.06 -16.38
N ASP A 41 -6.98 -41.77 -17.44
CA ASP A 41 -6.09 -42.09 -18.54
C ASP A 41 -6.26 -41.15 -19.74
N SER A 42 -7.16 -40.16 -19.63
CA SER A 42 -7.38 -39.15 -20.65
C SER A 42 -6.13 -38.27 -20.81
N PRO A 43 -5.64 -38.05 -22.06
CA PRO A 43 -4.45 -37.23 -22.29
C PRO A 43 -4.57 -35.81 -21.72
N GLU A 44 -5.78 -35.23 -21.74
CA GLU A 44 -6.07 -33.90 -21.21
C GLU A 44 -5.88 -33.84 -19.69
N VAL A 45 -6.29 -34.91 -18.97
CA VAL A 45 -6.10 -34.98 -17.51
C VAL A 45 -4.62 -35.13 -17.18
N GLN A 46 -3.88 -35.96 -17.93
CA GLN A 46 -2.44 -36.12 -17.75
C GLN A 46 -1.71 -34.79 -18.03
N ALA A 47 -2.04 -34.08 -19.11
CA ALA A 47 -1.48 -32.78 -19.43
C ALA A 47 -1.77 -31.71 -18.35
N ALA A 48 -2.99 -31.73 -17.79
CA ALA A 48 -3.34 -30.83 -16.68
C ALA A 48 -2.51 -31.14 -15.44
N CYS A 49 -2.36 -32.43 -15.08
CA CYS A 49 -1.54 -32.83 -13.95
C CYS A 49 -0.06 -32.44 -14.15
N ASP A 50 0.49 -32.65 -15.34
CA ASP A 50 1.87 -32.28 -15.65
C ASP A 50 2.06 -30.76 -15.53
N THR A 51 1.13 -29.97 -16.09
CA THR A 51 1.16 -28.49 -16.00
C THR A 51 1.08 -28.01 -14.55
N MET A 52 0.15 -28.57 -13.75
CA MET A 52 0.06 -28.21 -12.33
C MET A 52 1.35 -28.57 -11.58
N ASN A 53 1.92 -29.73 -11.85
CA ASN A 53 3.19 -30.16 -11.24
C ASN A 53 4.35 -29.24 -11.62
N GLU A 54 4.41 -28.69 -12.84
CA GLU A 54 5.39 -27.68 -13.22
C GLU A 54 5.20 -26.39 -12.44
N TYR A 55 3.96 -25.91 -12.30
CA TYR A 55 3.67 -24.69 -11.53
C TYR A 55 4.00 -24.85 -10.03
N LEU A 56 3.78 -26.04 -9.47
CA LEU A 56 4.10 -26.37 -8.08
C LEU A 56 5.60 -26.48 -7.78
N LYS A 57 6.47 -26.40 -8.79
CA LYS A 57 7.93 -26.29 -8.60
C LYS A 57 8.33 -24.87 -8.17
N ALA A 58 7.48 -23.88 -8.41
CA ALA A 58 7.79 -22.49 -8.10
C ALA A 58 7.93 -22.28 -6.59
N SER A 59 8.86 -21.41 -6.22
CA SER A 59 9.06 -20.93 -4.85
C SER A 59 9.52 -19.47 -4.91
N ILE A 60 8.65 -18.56 -4.54
CA ILE A 60 8.93 -17.12 -4.56
C ILE A 60 9.08 -16.64 -3.12
N THR A 61 10.28 -16.19 -2.76
CA THR A 61 10.59 -15.64 -1.45
C THR A 61 10.63 -14.11 -1.51
N TYR A 62 9.67 -13.47 -0.87
CA TYR A 62 9.67 -12.02 -0.69
C TYR A 62 10.60 -11.65 0.47
N LYS A 63 11.59 -10.78 0.17
CA LYS A 63 12.55 -10.24 1.14
C LYS A 63 11.90 -9.11 1.94
N MET A 64 11.22 -9.50 3.01
CA MET A 64 10.65 -8.59 3.98
C MET A 64 11.47 -8.65 5.27
N LYS A 65 11.08 -7.91 6.31
CA LYS A 65 11.73 -8.02 7.63
C LYS A 65 11.80 -9.48 8.10
N GLU A 66 10.74 -10.22 7.87
CA GLU A 66 10.71 -11.68 7.93
C GLU A 66 10.28 -12.18 6.55
N ASN A 67 11.07 -13.07 5.97
CA ASN A 67 10.82 -13.55 4.61
C ASN A 67 9.44 -14.22 4.50
N VAL A 68 8.71 -13.90 3.44
CA VAL A 68 7.43 -14.53 3.12
C VAL A 68 7.62 -15.42 1.91
N VAL A 69 7.28 -16.70 2.05
CA VAL A 69 7.48 -17.69 0.99
C VAL A 69 6.13 -18.10 0.41
N VAL A 70 5.99 -17.92 -0.89
CA VAL A 70 4.92 -18.51 -1.70
C VAL A 70 5.45 -19.81 -2.25
N ASP A 71 5.01 -20.92 -1.66
CA ASP A 71 5.43 -22.28 -2.02
C ASP A 71 4.29 -23.09 -2.62
N LYS A 72 4.59 -24.36 -2.93
CA LYS A 72 3.63 -25.31 -3.51
C LYS A 72 2.33 -25.43 -2.72
N THR A 73 2.37 -25.28 -1.38
CA THR A 73 1.18 -25.43 -0.53
C THR A 73 0.19 -24.31 -0.84
N LEU A 74 0.66 -23.07 -0.84
CA LEU A 74 -0.16 -21.90 -1.15
C LEU A 74 -0.56 -21.88 -2.64
N ILE A 75 0.39 -22.18 -3.55
CA ILE A 75 0.13 -22.21 -4.98
C ILE A 75 -1.00 -23.21 -5.32
N SER A 76 -1.03 -24.36 -4.66
CA SER A 76 -2.05 -25.38 -4.91
C SER A 76 -3.48 -24.93 -4.60
N GLU A 77 -3.64 -23.96 -3.68
CA GLU A 77 -4.94 -23.37 -3.33
C GLU A 77 -5.49 -22.43 -4.42
N TRP A 78 -4.61 -21.96 -5.29
CA TRP A 78 -4.92 -21.02 -6.37
C TRP A 78 -5.09 -21.69 -7.72
N LEU A 79 -4.68 -22.97 -7.85
CA LEU A 79 -4.81 -23.69 -9.11
C LEU A 79 -6.19 -24.33 -9.24
N SER A 80 -6.71 -24.32 -10.46
CA SER A 80 -7.94 -24.93 -10.86
C SER A 80 -7.82 -25.41 -12.31
N TYR A 81 -8.90 -25.95 -12.87
CA TYR A 81 -8.99 -26.31 -14.28
C TYR A 81 -10.40 -26.02 -14.81
N ASP A 82 -10.47 -25.75 -16.10
CA ASP A 82 -11.72 -25.52 -16.80
C ASP A 82 -12.38 -26.84 -17.26
N GLU A 83 -13.54 -26.74 -17.93
CA GLU A 83 -14.29 -27.89 -18.45
C GLU A 83 -13.54 -28.70 -19.52
N ASN A 84 -12.44 -28.18 -20.07
CA ASN A 84 -11.55 -28.80 -21.05
C ASN A 84 -10.22 -29.27 -20.45
N MET A 85 -10.12 -29.29 -19.12
CA MET A 85 -8.91 -29.64 -18.36
C MET A 85 -7.73 -28.67 -18.58
N ASN A 86 -7.97 -27.43 -19.07
CA ASN A 86 -6.92 -26.43 -19.08
C ASN A 86 -6.69 -25.90 -17.68
N VAL A 87 -5.45 -25.87 -17.23
CA VAL A 87 -5.08 -25.34 -15.91
C VAL A 87 -5.31 -23.83 -15.88
N THR A 88 -6.00 -23.37 -14.85
CA THR A 88 -6.32 -21.96 -14.61
C THR A 88 -5.88 -21.54 -13.22
N PHE A 89 -5.74 -20.23 -13.04
CA PHE A 89 -5.55 -19.61 -11.72
C PHE A 89 -6.86 -19.00 -11.23
N ASP A 90 -7.15 -19.17 -9.94
CA ASP A 90 -8.12 -18.36 -9.22
C ASP A 90 -7.47 -17.00 -8.90
N GLU A 91 -7.54 -16.08 -9.89
CA GLU A 91 -6.91 -14.77 -9.78
C GLU A 91 -7.46 -13.95 -8.60
N ASP A 92 -8.70 -14.17 -8.21
CA ASP A 92 -9.30 -13.43 -7.10
C ASP A 92 -8.67 -13.85 -5.77
N LYS A 93 -8.34 -15.13 -5.60
CA LYS A 93 -7.59 -15.60 -4.43
C LYS A 93 -6.17 -15.04 -4.40
N VAL A 94 -5.49 -14.99 -5.54
CA VAL A 94 -4.14 -14.39 -5.63
C VAL A 94 -4.18 -12.90 -5.28
N LYS A 95 -5.16 -12.15 -5.81
CA LYS A 95 -5.36 -10.74 -5.51
C LYS A 95 -5.71 -10.51 -4.04
N GLU A 96 -6.56 -11.37 -3.45
CA GLU A 96 -6.89 -11.29 -2.02
C GLU A 96 -5.67 -11.56 -1.15
N TRP A 97 -4.89 -12.61 -1.45
CA TRP A 97 -3.65 -12.87 -0.73
C TRP A 97 -2.68 -11.69 -0.83
N MET A 98 -2.51 -11.10 -2.03
CA MET A 98 -1.63 -9.94 -2.23
C MET A 98 -2.14 -8.71 -1.47
N ARG A 99 -3.47 -8.52 -1.36
CA ARG A 99 -4.06 -7.45 -0.55
C ARG A 99 -3.76 -7.63 0.95
N GLU A 100 -3.87 -8.85 1.48
CA GLU A 100 -3.52 -9.13 2.88
C GLU A 100 -2.00 -9.00 3.11
N PHE A 101 -1.19 -9.34 2.11
CA PHE A 101 0.25 -9.07 2.11
C PHE A 101 0.53 -7.57 2.20
N GLY A 102 -0.10 -6.75 1.34
CA GLY A 102 0.00 -5.30 1.39
C GLY A 102 -0.42 -4.73 2.75
N LYS A 103 -1.59 -5.12 3.27
CA LYS A 103 -2.03 -4.71 4.62
C LYS A 103 -1.03 -5.03 5.73
N THR A 104 -0.27 -6.10 5.59
CA THR A 104 0.72 -6.53 6.60
C THR A 104 2.00 -5.71 6.54
N TYR A 105 2.43 -5.34 5.33
CA TYR A 105 3.75 -4.75 5.10
C TYR A 105 3.73 -3.27 4.69
N ASP A 106 2.58 -2.73 4.28
CA ASP A 106 2.43 -1.31 4.00
C ASP A 106 2.51 -0.49 5.28
N THR A 107 3.27 0.59 5.19
CA THR A 107 3.46 1.51 6.31
C THR A 107 2.83 2.88 6.09
N VAL A 108 2.44 3.22 4.86
CA VAL A 108 1.72 4.47 4.57
C VAL A 108 0.48 4.58 5.47
N GLY A 109 0.38 5.69 6.20
CA GLY A 109 -0.76 5.96 7.09
C GLY A 109 -0.81 5.13 8.38
N SER A 110 0.08 4.14 8.57
CA SER A 110 0.13 3.31 9.77
C SER A 110 0.54 4.11 11.02
N THR A 111 0.35 3.52 12.19
CA THR A 111 0.83 4.11 13.47
C THR A 111 2.27 3.69 13.71
N ARG A 112 3.13 4.66 13.95
CA ARG A 112 4.54 4.47 14.29
C ARG A 112 4.86 5.14 15.61
N THR A 113 5.75 4.53 16.39
CA THR A 113 6.24 5.08 17.65
C THR A 113 7.57 5.78 17.40
N ILE A 114 7.67 7.02 17.82
CA ILE A 114 8.91 7.83 17.72
C ILE A 114 9.35 8.29 19.09
N THR A 115 10.65 8.36 19.31
CA THR A 115 11.26 9.12 20.41
C THR A 115 11.75 10.43 19.85
N THR A 116 11.16 11.54 20.30
CA THR A 116 11.49 12.90 19.87
C THR A 116 12.91 13.29 20.33
N PRO A 117 13.52 14.33 19.75
CA PRO A 117 14.82 14.86 20.22
C PRO A 117 14.81 15.29 21.70
N THR A 118 13.65 15.57 22.27
CA THR A 118 13.49 15.88 23.71
C THR A 118 13.39 14.64 24.60
N GLY A 119 13.50 13.43 24.04
CA GLY A 119 13.42 12.15 24.78
C GLY A 119 11.98 11.68 25.06
N LYS A 120 10.96 12.35 24.53
CA LYS A 120 9.57 11.98 24.72
C LYS A 120 9.13 10.93 23.68
N THR A 121 8.53 9.84 24.12
CA THR A 121 7.95 8.84 23.21
C THR A 121 6.51 9.19 22.86
N VAL A 122 6.19 9.23 21.57
CA VAL A 122 4.86 9.55 21.04
C VAL A 122 4.49 8.61 19.90
N ASN A 123 3.19 8.42 19.68
CA ASN A 123 2.67 7.72 18.51
C ASN A 123 2.26 8.74 17.46
N VAL A 124 2.65 8.49 16.22
CA VAL A 124 2.23 9.25 15.04
C VAL A 124 1.54 8.33 14.05
N SER A 125 0.37 8.72 13.53
CA SER A 125 -0.35 7.96 12.51
C SER A 125 -0.79 8.89 11.39
N GLY A 126 -1.09 8.31 10.23
CA GLY A 126 -1.48 9.08 9.05
C GLY A 126 -0.28 9.61 8.29
N GLY A 127 -0.57 10.56 7.39
CA GLY A 127 0.41 11.04 6.43
C GLY A 127 0.48 10.16 5.18
N THR A 128 1.41 10.52 4.30
CA THR A 128 1.53 9.91 2.96
C THR A 128 2.88 9.24 2.71
N TYR A 129 3.77 9.23 3.70
CA TYR A 129 5.08 8.58 3.61
C TYR A 129 5.02 7.14 4.14
N GLY A 130 5.75 6.26 3.49
CA GLY A 130 5.89 4.86 3.91
C GLY A 130 6.02 3.91 2.73
N TRP A 131 6.09 2.62 3.00
CA TRP A 131 6.01 1.55 2.02
C TRP A 131 4.56 1.35 1.57
N SER A 132 4.37 1.11 0.28
CA SER A 132 3.09 0.68 -0.29
C SER A 132 3.34 -0.26 -1.46
N VAL A 133 2.83 -1.47 -1.37
CA VAL A 133 2.94 -2.51 -2.41
C VAL A 133 2.01 -2.16 -3.58
N ASP A 134 2.49 -2.36 -4.81
CA ASP A 134 1.63 -2.40 -6.01
C ASP A 134 1.01 -3.79 -6.12
N GLU A 135 -0.07 -3.99 -5.37
CA GLU A 135 -0.75 -5.28 -5.26
C GLU A 135 -1.17 -5.85 -6.62
N ALA A 136 -1.64 -5.00 -7.53
CA ALA A 136 -2.14 -5.43 -8.83
C ALA A 136 -1.00 -5.88 -9.77
N THR A 137 0.06 -5.09 -9.83
CA THR A 137 1.24 -5.41 -10.64
C THR A 137 1.94 -6.64 -10.06
N GLU A 138 2.08 -6.73 -8.74
CA GLU A 138 2.76 -7.84 -8.11
C GLU A 138 1.97 -9.16 -8.21
N ALA A 139 0.64 -9.13 -8.08
CA ALA A 139 -0.20 -10.32 -8.28
C ALA A 139 -0.01 -10.90 -9.71
N THR A 140 0.05 -10.03 -10.71
CA THR A 140 0.31 -10.45 -12.10
C THR A 140 1.71 -11.05 -12.25
N ALA A 141 2.73 -10.39 -11.71
CA ALA A 141 4.11 -10.86 -11.75
C ALA A 141 4.28 -12.20 -11.02
N LEU A 142 3.59 -12.37 -9.89
CA LEU A 142 3.59 -13.62 -9.11
C LEU A 142 3.04 -14.79 -9.92
N ILE A 143 1.89 -14.62 -10.59
CA ILE A 143 1.28 -15.63 -11.44
C ILE A 143 2.24 -16.01 -12.59
N GLU A 144 2.89 -15.04 -13.21
CA GLU A 144 3.84 -15.32 -14.30
C GLU A 144 5.09 -16.07 -13.82
N SER A 145 5.59 -15.74 -12.62
CA SER A 145 6.70 -16.48 -11.99
C SER A 145 6.31 -17.92 -11.66
N ILE A 146 5.08 -18.14 -11.16
CA ILE A 146 4.56 -19.48 -10.90
C ILE A 146 4.44 -20.29 -12.19
N LYS A 147 3.89 -19.73 -13.27
CA LYS A 147 3.78 -20.39 -14.57
C LYS A 147 5.12 -20.83 -15.16
N LYS A 148 6.19 -20.12 -14.81
CA LYS A 148 7.56 -20.48 -15.23
C LYS A 148 8.27 -21.46 -14.30
N GLY A 149 7.66 -21.84 -13.16
CA GLY A 149 8.28 -22.67 -12.14
C GLY A 149 9.50 -22.02 -11.50
N GLU A 150 9.51 -20.68 -11.38
CA GLU A 150 10.67 -19.93 -10.87
C GLU A 150 10.92 -20.20 -9.40
N VAL A 151 12.22 -20.37 -9.03
CA VAL A 151 12.68 -20.40 -7.63
C VAL A 151 13.53 -19.16 -7.43
N ILE A 152 12.95 -18.11 -6.87
CA ILE A 152 13.55 -16.78 -6.78
C ILE A 152 13.35 -16.13 -5.41
N GLU A 153 14.26 -15.20 -5.09
CA GLU A 153 14.10 -14.25 -4.00
C GLU A 153 14.00 -12.85 -4.57
N LYS A 154 13.02 -12.08 -4.14
CA LYS A 154 12.78 -10.71 -4.63
C LYS A 154 12.13 -9.84 -3.55
N GLU A 155 12.18 -8.53 -3.74
CA GLU A 155 11.24 -7.61 -3.11
C GLU A 155 9.95 -7.53 -3.94
N PRO A 156 8.79 -7.23 -3.34
CA PRO A 156 7.57 -6.98 -4.11
C PRO A 156 7.71 -5.70 -4.94
N THR A 157 6.87 -5.55 -5.95
CA THR A 157 6.72 -4.28 -6.66
C THR A 157 6.04 -3.27 -5.75
N TYR A 158 6.58 -2.06 -5.66
CA TYR A 158 6.05 -0.99 -4.81
C TYR A 158 5.45 0.16 -5.64
N VAL A 159 4.34 0.70 -5.19
CA VAL A 159 3.83 2.03 -5.60
C VAL A 159 4.71 3.11 -5.00
N GLN A 160 5.13 2.91 -3.74
CA GLN A 160 5.96 3.83 -2.99
C GLN A 160 6.91 3.07 -2.06
N THR A 161 8.15 3.58 -1.96
CA THR A 161 9.19 3.07 -1.07
C THR A 161 9.46 4.02 0.08
N ALA A 162 10.03 3.51 1.17
CA ALA A 162 10.56 4.29 2.29
C ALA A 162 12.08 4.05 2.45
N ALA A 163 12.70 4.69 3.43
CA ALA A 163 14.15 4.63 3.59
C ALA A 163 14.65 3.28 4.15
N THR A 164 13.88 2.64 5.02
CA THR A 164 14.22 1.34 5.64
C THR A 164 12.95 0.51 5.90
N HIS A 165 13.13 -0.79 6.18
CA HIS A 165 12.06 -1.66 6.68
C HIS A 165 11.99 -1.75 8.21
N ASP A 166 12.68 -0.84 8.91
CA ASP A 166 12.61 -0.75 10.37
C ASP A 166 11.29 -0.14 10.85
N ALA A 167 11.07 -0.19 12.17
CA ALA A 167 9.86 0.40 12.79
C ALA A 167 9.72 1.91 12.54
N GLN A 168 10.87 2.61 12.33
CA GLN A 168 10.95 3.99 11.88
C GLN A 168 11.43 3.99 10.43
N ASP A 169 10.52 3.73 9.50
CA ASP A 169 10.81 3.52 8.09
C ASP A 169 11.36 4.74 7.34
N TRP A 170 11.36 5.92 7.97
CA TRP A 170 11.95 7.15 7.43
C TRP A 170 13.46 7.28 7.66
N GLY A 171 14.07 6.32 8.37
CA GLY A 171 15.53 6.30 8.62
C GLY A 171 15.99 7.36 9.62
N SER A 172 17.24 7.80 9.48
CA SER A 172 17.92 8.69 10.44
C SER A 172 18.06 10.16 9.97
N THR A 173 17.53 10.51 8.79
CA THR A 173 17.56 11.89 8.25
C THR A 173 16.16 12.34 7.92
N TYR A 174 15.61 13.30 8.69
CA TYR A 174 14.23 13.77 8.59
C TYR A 174 14.02 15.11 9.29
N ALA A 175 12.93 15.81 8.94
CA ALA A 175 12.45 16.94 9.72
C ALA A 175 11.35 16.48 10.68
N GLU A 176 11.35 16.99 11.91
CA GLU A 176 10.34 16.74 12.92
C GLU A 176 9.70 18.06 13.37
N VAL A 177 8.38 18.09 13.51
CA VAL A 177 7.63 19.25 13.99
C VAL A 177 6.73 18.81 15.13
N ASP A 178 6.91 19.36 16.34
CA ASP A 178 5.96 19.23 17.42
C ASP A 178 5.01 20.44 17.46
N VAL A 179 3.78 20.24 16.98
CA VAL A 179 2.77 21.31 16.97
C VAL A 179 2.29 21.72 18.35
N THR A 180 2.56 20.91 19.38
CA THR A 180 2.21 21.24 20.78
C THR A 180 3.21 22.23 21.39
N THR A 181 4.50 21.97 21.20
CA THR A 181 5.57 22.83 21.69
C THR A 181 5.91 23.96 20.71
N GLN A 182 5.38 23.89 19.49
CA GLN A 182 5.66 24.86 18.42
C GLN A 182 7.15 24.94 18.10
N HIS A 183 7.79 23.79 17.99
CA HIS A 183 9.21 23.66 17.71
C HIS A 183 9.43 22.64 16.59
N MET A 184 10.49 22.82 15.81
CA MET A 184 10.93 21.89 14.79
C MET A 184 12.41 21.59 14.91
N TRP A 185 12.75 20.36 14.51
CA TRP A 185 14.13 19.88 14.39
C TRP A 185 14.37 19.35 12.98
N TYR A 186 15.57 19.54 12.47
CA TYR A 186 16.05 18.81 11.31
C TYR A 186 17.21 17.92 11.77
N ILE A 187 17.03 16.64 11.55
CA ILE A 187 17.92 15.57 11.99
C ILE A 187 18.62 15.01 10.76
N VAL A 188 19.96 14.88 10.82
CA VAL A 188 20.79 14.26 9.79
C VAL A 188 21.63 13.18 10.44
N ASN A 189 21.51 11.96 9.93
CA ASN A 189 22.19 10.78 10.47
C ASN A 189 22.04 10.62 12.00
N GLY A 190 20.82 10.91 12.49
CA GLY A 190 20.47 10.80 13.91
C GLY A 190 20.90 11.98 14.79
N ALA A 191 21.57 12.99 14.25
CA ALA A 191 21.98 14.18 14.98
C ALA A 191 21.13 15.41 14.60
N VAL A 192 20.69 16.20 15.58
CA VAL A 192 20.03 17.50 15.32
C VAL A 192 21.05 18.46 14.74
N VAL A 193 20.82 18.94 13.54
CA VAL A 193 21.69 19.91 12.83
C VAL A 193 21.07 21.29 12.70
N LEU A 194 19.74 21.40 12.82
CA LEU A 194 19.00 22.65 12.85
C LEU A 194 17.77 22.49 13.74
N GLU A 195 17.48 23.50 14.54
CA GLU A 195 16.25 23.59 15.31
C GLU A 195 15.76 25.03 15.42
N THR A 196 14.46 25.22 15.50
CA THR A 196 13.87 26.56 15.67
C THR A 196 12.43 26.48 16.15
N ASP A 197 12.00 27.52 16.85
CA ASP A 197 10.60 27.75 17.09
C ASP A 197 9.86 28.10 15.80
N VAL A 198 8.60 27.63 15.69
CA VAL A 198 7.74 27.78 14.53
C VAL A 198 6.37 28.36 14.95
N VAL A 199 5.56 28.74 13.95
CA VAL A 199 4.13 29.00 14.16
C VAL A 199 3.35 28.14 13.18
N THR A 200 2.64 27.16 13.70
CA THR A 200 1.82 26.24 12.90
C THR A 200 0.39 26.76 12.70
N GLY A 201 -0.45 25.98 12.08
CA GLY A 201 -1.85 26.29 11.85
C GLY A 201 -2.62 26.56 13.14
N LYS A 202 -3.52 27.54 13.09
CA LYS A 202 -4.45 27.77 14.20
C LYS A 202 -5.24 26.50 14.48
N PRO A 203 -5.44 26.10 15.76
CA PRO A 203 -6.13 24.85 16.13
C PRO A 203 -7.65 24.93 15.89
N THR A 204 -8.05 25.25 14.68
CA THR A 204 -9.42 25.20 14.17
C THR A 204 -9.52 24.15 13.06
N PRO A 205 -10.70 23.55 12.85
CA PRO A 205 -10.85 22.46 11.87
C PRO A 205 -10.38 22.81 10.43
N ASP A 206 -10.42 24.10 10.06
CA ASP A 206 -10.07 24.60 8.73
C ASP A 206 -8.59 25.02 8.59
N ARG A 207 -7.83 25.11 9.70
CA ARG A 207 -6.46 25.67 9.70
C ARG A 207 -5.41 24.82 10.41
N VAL A 208 -5.82 23.81 11.15
CA VAL A 208 -4.88 23.03 11.93
C VAL A 208 -3.85 22.34 11.03
N THR A 209 -2.59 22.33 11.44
CA THR A 209 -1.54 21.58 10.75
C THR A 209 -1.79 20.08 10.94
N PRO A 210 -1.90 19.30 9.86
CA PRO A 210 -2.17 17.86 9.96
C PRO A 210 -0.97 17.13 10.55
N THR A 211 -1.23 16.20 11.46
CA THR A 211 -0.20 15.30 12.01
C THR A 211 -0.05 14.06 11.14
N GLY A 212 1.15 13.48 11.11
CA GLY A 212 1.43 12.28 10.32
C GLY A 212 2.90 12.22 9.87
N VAL A 213 3.19 11.20 9.07
CA VAL A 213 4.49 11.05 8.42
C VAL A 213 4.34 11.37 6.93
N TYR A 214 5.06 12.38 6.49
CA TYR A 214 5.02 12.95 5.14
C TYR A 214 6.42 12.96 4.53
N SER A 215 6.55 13.55 3.36
CA SER A 215 7.85 13.92 2.76
C SER A 215 7.78 15.29 2.09
N ILE A 216 8.94 15.86 1.83
CA ILE A 216 9.04 17.06 1.01
C ILE A 216 8.62 16.73 -0.42
N LEU A 217 7.58 17.40 -0.90
CA LEU A 217 7.01 17.19 -2.24
C LEU A 217 7.55 18.17 -3.29
N GLU A 218 7.92 19.38 -2.85
CA GLU A 218 8.37 20.47 -3.72
C GLU A 218 9.27 21.43 -2.95
N LEU A 219 10.34 21.88 -3.58
CA LEU A 219 11.18 22.99 -3.12
C LEU A 219 11.10 24.12 -4.14
N LYS A 220 10.71 25.32 -3.71
CA LYS A 220 10.61 26.51 -4.57
C LYS A 220 11.09 27.77 -3.87
N ARG A 221 11.76 28.63 -4.65
CA ARG A 221 12.12 29.99 -4.24
C ARG A 221 11.10 31.00 -4.79
N ASN A 222 10.92 32.10 -4.06
CA ASN A 222 10.14 33.27 -4.50
C ASN A 222 8.70 32.89 -4.94
N LYS A 223 8.00 32.07 -4.11
CA LYS A 223 6.64 31.61 -4.38
C LYS A 223 5.60 32.54 -3.76
N THR A 224 4.51 32.82 -4.47
CA THR A 224 3.32 33.44 -3.88
C THR A 224 2.38 32.36 -3.40
N LEU A 225 2.16 32.28 -2.08
CA LEU A 225 1.15 31.44 -1.49
C LEU A 225 -0.23 32.07 -1.67
N THR A 226 -1.16 31.32 -2.22
CA THR A 226 -2.51 31.81 -2.54
C THR A 226 -3.54 30.97 -1.74
N GLY A 227 -4.34 31.67 -0.94
CA GLY A 227 -5.44 31.08 -0.19
C GLY A 227 -6.62 30.67 -1.08
N THR A 228 -7.61 30.02 -0.48
CA THR A 228 -8.86 29.65 -1.17
C THR A 228 -9.58 30.87 -1.71
N ILE A 229 -10.34 30.67 -2.80
CA ILE A 229 -11.14 31.73 -3.39
C ILE A 229 -12.34 32.03 -2.48
N ASN A 230 -12.51 33.30 -2.11
CA ASN A 230 -13.70 33.76 -1.41
C ASN A 230 -14.88 33.78 -2.38
N PRO A 231 -15.94 32.98 -2.15
CA PRO A 231 -17.08 32.91 -3.09
C PRO A 231 -17.82 34.23 -3.30
N ALA A 232 -17.79 35.13 -2.30
CA ALA A 232 -18.49 36.40 -2.38
C ALA A 232 -17.73 37.45 -3.22
N THR A 233 -16.41 37.34 -3.32
CA THR A 233 -15.57 38.35 -4.02
C THR A 233 -14.88 37.79 -5.25
N GLY A 234 -14.86 36.46 -5.45
CA GLY A 234 -14.11 35.80 -6.51
C GLY A 234 -12.59 35.93 -6.41
N LYS A 235 -12.07 36.44 -5.27
CA LYS A 235 -10.64 36.68 -5.04
C LYS A 235 -10.10 35.73 -3.97
N PRO A 236 -8.79 35.42 -4.00
CA PRO A 236 -8.15 34.71 -2.92
C PRO A 236 -8.30 35.42 -1.58
N ILE A 237 -8.46 34.66 -0.49
CA ILE A 237 -8.54 35.21 0.87
C ILE A 237 -7.21 35.84 1.33
N TYR A 238 -6.10 35.39 0.75
CA TYR A 238 -4.77 35.98 0.87
C TYR A 238 -3.91 35.67 -0.35
N GLN A 239 -2.89 36.48 -0.57
CA GLN A 239 -1.76 36.25 -1.47
C GLN A 239 -0.49 36.73 -0.74
N THR A 240 0.42 35.82 -0.43
CA THR A 240 1.58 36.11 0.40
C THR A 240 2.85 35.61 -0.30
N PRO A 241 3.77 36.53 -0.68
CA PRO A 241 5.07 36.10 -1.21
C PRO A 241 5.93 35.53 -0.07
N VAL A 242 6.66 34.46 -0.39
CA VAL A 242 7.64 33.80 0.49
C VAL A 242 8.92 33.53 -0.32
N ASP A 243 10.07 33.66 0.32
CA ASP A 243 11.36 33.44 -0.34
C ASP A 243 11.70 31.93 -0.45
N TYR A 244 11.25 31.13 0.53
CA TYR A 244 11.52 29.72 0.64
C TYR A 244 10.21 28.95 0.84
N TRP A 245 9.89 28.06 -0.05
CA TRP A 245 8.74 27.18 0.02
C TRP A 245 9.17 25.71 -0.03
N MET A 246 8.78 24.93 0.98
CA MET A 246 9.09 23.51 1.11
C MET A 246 7.76 22.78 1.37
N ARG A 247 7.16 22.25 0.30
CA ARG A 247 5.82 21.64 0.34
C ARG A 247 5.85 20.27 1.01
N VAL A 248 4.90 20.03 1.91
CA VAL A 248 4.78 18.77 2.67
C VAL A 248 3.52 17.97 2.29
N THR A 249 2.38 18.66 2.07
CA THR A 249 1.14 17.95 1.72
C THR A 249 0.61 18.38 0.35
N TRP A 250 -0.17 17.53 -0.28
CA TRP A 250 -0.87 17.86 -1.52
C TRP A 250 -1.93 18.94 -1.32
N THR A 251 -2.48 19.08 -0.12
CA THR A 251 -3.44 20.14 0.27
C THR A 251 -2.79 21.51 0.40
N GLY A 252 -1.46 21.60 0.33
CA GLY A 252 -0.74 22.87 0.30
C GLY A 252 -0.16 23.31 1.64
N VAL A 253 0.03 22.38 2.58
CA VAL A 253 0.81 22.63 3.80
C VAL A 253 2.30 22.46 3.50
N GLY A 254 3.12 23.33 4.06
CA GLY A 254 4.59 23.27 3.93
C GLY A 254 5.28 24.22 4.91
N PHE A 255 6.61 24.12 4.93
CA PHE A 255 7.46 25.09 5.63
C PHE A 255 7.68 26.30 4.73
N HIS A 256 7.73 27.48 5.32
CA HIS A 256 8.13 28.71 4.63
C HIS A 256 8.55 29.80 5.62
N ASP A 257 9.30 30.78 5.13
CA ASP A 257 9.59 31.99 5.89
C ASP A 257 8.34 32.82 6.11
N ALA A 258 8.29 33.49 7.26
CA ALA A 258 7.17 34.36 7.64
C ALA A 258 7.68 35.70 8.20
N THR A 259 8.15 36.57 7.32
CA THR A 259 8.75 37.87 7.69
C THR A 259 7.77 38.82 8.37
N TRP A 260 6.47 38.59 8.28
CA TRP A 260 5.42 39.31 8.97
C TRP A 260 5.24 38.89 10.44
N GLN A 261 5.85 37.78 10.87
CA GLN A 261 5.82 37.28 12.24
C GLN A 261 6.93 37.95 13.05
N SER A 262 6.57 38.57 14.18
CA SER A 262 7.53 39.19 15.09
C SER A 262 8.09 38.24 16.14
N ALA A 263 7.47 37.05 16.31
CA ALA A 263 7.86 36.03 17.26
C ALA A 263 7.38 34.66 16.79
N PHE A 264 8.03 33.62 17.28
CA PHE A 264 7.72 32.22 16.98
C PHE A 264 7.63 31.42 18.28
N GLY A 265 7.03 30.23 18.25
CA GLY A 265 6.90 29.36 19.39
C GLY A 265 5.71 29.66 20.30
N GLY A 266 5.64 28.92 21.40
CA GLY A 266 4.66 29.09 22.48
C GLY A 266 3.21 28.94 22.04
N THR A 267 2.35 29.87 22.46
CA THR A 267 0.90 29.84 22.20
C THR A 267 0.47 30.74 21.03
N ILE A 268 1.40 31.27 20.27
CA ILE A 268 1.13 32.23 19.17
C ILE A 268 0.16 31.63 18.15
N TYR A 269 0.33 30.34 17.81
CA TYR A 269 -0.54 29.65 16.85
C TYR A 269 -2.01 29.58 17.26
N GLN A 270 -2.32 29.70 18.55
CA GLN A 270 -3.70 29.68 19.07
C GLN A 270 -4.43 31.02 18.83
N THR A 271 -3.69 32.06 18.47
CA THR A 271 -4.22 33.40 18.23
C THR A 271 -4.54 33.61 16.76
N ASN A 272 -4.88 34.84 16.37
CA ASN A 272 -5.05 35.23 14.97
C ASN A 272 -3.73 35.27 14.17
N LYS A 273 -2.58 35.03 14.82
CA LYS A 273 -1.27 34.90 14.20
C LYS A 273 -0.94 33.43 13.79
N GLY A 274 -1.77 32.47 14.19
CA GLY A 274 -1.69 31.09 13.70
C GLY A 274 -1.89 31.04 12.19
N SER A 275 -1.16 30.15 11.51
CA SER A 275 -1.21 30.00 10.05
C SER A 275 -2.52 29.33 9.56
N HIS A 276 -2.66 29.11 8.25
CA HIS A 276 -3.73 28.32 7.66
C HIS A 276 -3.34 26.85 7.45
N GLY A 277 -2.41 26.34 8.26
CA GLY A 277 -1.90 24.95 8.22
C GLY A 277 -0.40 24.88 7.99
N CYS A 278 0.20 25.87 7.35
CA CYS A 278 1.64 25.90 7.10
C CYS A 278 2.48 26.04 8.37
N ILE A 279 3.74 25.69 8.28
CA ILE A 279 4.74 25.80 9.33
C ILE A 279 5.58 27.04 9.04
N ASN A 280 5.23 28.15 9.71
CA ASN A 280 5.88 29.45 9.57
C ASN A 280 7.22 29.46 10.33
N MET A 281 8.28 29.90 9.69
CA MET A 281 9.65 29.92 10.22
C MET A 281 10.26 31.32 10.16
N PRO A 282 11.27 31.61 11.02
CA PRO A 282 12.16 32.75 10.80
C PRO A 282 12.87 32.64 9.44
N LEU A 283 13.05 33.76 8.73
CA LEU A 283 13.60 33.76 7.37
C LEU A 283 14.97 33.07 7.27
N ASN A 284 15.87 33.34 8.19
CA ASN A 284 17.20 32.72 8.21
C ASN A 284 17.15 31.20 8.45
N MET A 285 16.19 30.75 9.26
CA MET A 285 16.00 29.33 9.54
C MET A 285 15.34 28.60 8.36
N ALA A 286 14.38 29.25 7.70
CA ALA A 286 13.78 28.72 6.46
C ALA A 286 14.82 28.62 5.34
N ALA A 287 15.72 29.60 5.21
CA ALA A 287 16.84 29.55 4.27
C ALA A 287 17.76 28.36 4.57
N SER A 288 18.20 28.24 5.82
CA SER A 288 19.10 27.15 6.25
C SER A 288 18.49 25.75 6.10
N LEU A 289 17.18 25.61 6.36
CA LEU A 289 16.45 24.36 6.16
C LEU A 289 16.33 24.03 4.67
N TYR A 290 15.95 25.01 3.86
CA TYR A 290 15.77 24.86 2.40
C TYR A 290 17.05 24.36 1.72
N ASP A 291 18.20 24.89 2.10
CA ASP A 291 19.49 24.54 1.51
C ASP A 291 19.95 23.10 1.86
N GLN A 292 19.35 22.48 2.89
CA GLN A 292 19.69 21.14 3.36
C GLN A 292 18.64 20.07 2.95
N LEU A 293 17.42 20.49 2.62
CA LEU A 293 16.35 19.55 2.26
C LEU A 293 16.44 19.12 0.79
N SER A 294 15.94 17.92 0.54
CA SER A 294 15.68 17.40 -0.81
C SER A 294 14.22 16.96 -0.92
N VAL A 295 13.69 16.93 -2.14
CA VAL A 295 12.40 16.28 -2.41
C VAL A 295 12.51 14.80 -2.00
N GLY A 296 11.50 14.32 -1.26
CA GLY A 296 11.51 12.97 -0.66
C GLY A 296 12.02 12.94 0.78
N THR A 297 12.69 13.98 1.30
CA THR A 297 13.08 14.02 2.72
C THR A 297 11.86 13.83 3.62
N PRO A 298 11.87 12.85 4.55
CA PRO A 298 10.74 12.60 5.45
C PRO A 298 10.46 13.78 6.37
N VAL A 299 9.18 14.00 6.67
CA VAL A 299 8.69 15.04 7.58
C VAL A 299 7.69 14.42 8.54
N ILE A 300 8.00 14.46 9.83
CA ILE A 300 7.18 13.91 10.90
C ILE A 300 6.52 15.05 11.65
N ILE A 301 5.19 15.10 11.66
CA ILE A 301 4.42 16.12 12.37
C ILE A 301 3.65 15.44 13.49
N ILE A 302 4.00 15.79 14.73
CA ILE A 302 3.44 15.20 15.93
C ILE A 302 2.63 16.22 16.75
N SER A 303 1.70 15.70 17.53
CA SER A 303 0.95 16.48 18.53
C SER A 303 0.79 15.66 19.81
N ALA A 304 1.08 16.26 20.96
CA ALA A 304 0.80 15.66 22.26
C ALA A 304 -0.70 15.66 22.62
N MET A 305 -1.53 16.44 21.91
CA MET A 305 -2.97 16.58 22.16
C MET A 305 -3.84 15.66 21.29
N GLY A 306 -3.25 14.71 20.57
CA GLY A 306 -3.97 13.81 19.69
C GLY A 306 -3.74 14.12 18.21
N GLN A 307 -4.24 13.21 17.34
CA GLN A 307 -3.99 13.27 15.90
C GLN A 307 -4.97 14.17 15.18
N VAL A 308 -4.45 14.93 14.22
CA VAL A 308 -5.24 15.74 13.31
C VAL A 308 -4.99 15.25 11.88
N LYS A 309 -6.01 14.70 11.24
CA LYS A 309 -5.92 14.17 9.87
C LYS A 309 -5.79 15.30 8.84
N ASP A 310 -5.02 15.04 7.80
CA ASP A 310 -5.05 15.81 6.55
C ASP A 310 -6.42 15.62 5.87
N ARG A 311 -6.90 16.63 5.16
CA ARG A 311 -8.24 16.68 4.55
C ARG A 311 -8.23 16.27 3.10
#